data_b1465e05f9e54e21905a8be2894f4275
#
_entry.id   b1465e05f9e54e21905a8be2894f4275
#
_cell.length_a   1.000
_cell.length_b   1.000
_cell.length_c   1.000
_cell.angle_alpha   90.00
_cell.angle_beta   90.00
_cell.angle_gamma   90.00
#
_symmetry.space_group_name_H-M   'P 1'
#
loop_
_entity.id
_entity.type
_entity.pdbx_description
1 polymer ?
#
loop_
_entity_poly.entity_id
_entity_poly.type
_entity_poly.pdbx_seq_one_letter_code
_entity_poly.pdbx_strand_id
1 'polypeptide(L)'
;MLARDELIKLAVDEYFIGCNKHDHSMVMSTMSDDCLMRFPAASFRYLGAQALSIHFTDFLGNFSDINFHDFVNIVDVESQSLVSYFKVFLTDHEGVEIKMQNCNIFHCNEDGLFKEIIIYNTKALDKGFHEGSD
;
A
#
# COMPACT_ATOMS: atom_id res chain seq x y z
N MET A 1 -17.25 6.76 -11.42
CA MET A 1 -16.29 7.52 -10.63
C MET A 1 -16.63 7.42 -9.16
N LEU A 2 -15.64 7.24 -8.31
CA LEU A 2 -15.85 7.14 -6.88
C LEU A 2 -16.01 8.52 -6.25
N ALA A 3 -16.91 8.63 -5.25
CA ALA A 3 -17.03 9.83 -4.44
C ALA A 3 -15.85 9.88 -3.45
N ARG A 4 -15.68 11.04 -2.81
CA ARG A 4 -14.62 11.25 -1.84
C ARG A 4 -14.56 10.17 -0.77
N ASP A 5 -15.69 9.85 -0.13
CA ASP A 5 -15.73 8.87 0.93
C ASP A 5 -15.45 7.46 0.42
N GLU A 6 -15.81 7.17 -0.82
CA GLU A 6 -15.53 5.88 -1.43
C GLU A 6 -14.05 5.72 -1.73
N LEU A 7 -13.37 6.78 -2.16
CA LEU A 7 -11.92 6.76 -2.37
C LEU A 7 -11.18 6.52 -1.05
N ILE A 8 -11.59 7.21 0.02
CA ILE A 8 -10.99 7.02 1.34
C ILE A 8 -11.24 5.60 1.83
N LYS A 9 -12.45 5.08 1.66
CA LYS A 9 -12.77 3.72 2.08
C LYS A 9 -11.92 2.69 1.35
N LEU A 10 -11.73 2.86 0.06
CA LEU A 10 -10.91 1.93 -0.72
C LEU A 10 -9.48 1.90 -0.18
N ALA A 11 -8.91 3.05 0.14
CA ALA A 11 -7.54 3.12 0.64
C ALA A 11 -7.45 2.66 2.10
N VAL A 12 -8.29 3.19 2.98
CA VAL A 12 -8.15 2.96 4.43
C VAL A 12 -8.80 1.65 4.84
N ASP A 13 -10.09 1.48 4.56
CA ASP A 13 -10.84 0.34 5.09
C ASP A 13 -10.50 -0.97 4.38
N GLU A 14 -10.07 -0.90 3.13
CA GLU A 14 -9.79 -2.10 2.34
C GLU A 14 -8.30 -2.34 2.15
N TYR A 15 -7.54 -1.38 1.63
CA TYR A 15 -6.12 -1.57 1.40
C TYR A 15 -5.32 -1.60 2.71
N PHE A 16 -5.36 -0.52 3.50
CA PHE A 16 -4.54 -0.45 4.72
C PHE A 16 -5.02 -1.43 5.79
N ILE A 17 -6.31 -1.48 6.04
CA ILE A 17 -6.85 -2.43 7.03
C ILE A 17 -6.65 -3.86 6.56
N GLY A 18 -6.73 -4.11 5.25
CA GLY A 18 -6.38 -5.42 4.69
C GLY A 18 -4.96 -5.83 5.02
N CYS A 19 -4.02 -4.90 4.92
CA CYS A 19 -2.63 -5.16 5.34
C CYS A 19 -2.52 -5.42 6.84
N ASN A 20 -3.20 -4.60 7.65
CA ASN A 20 -3.19 -4.79 9.11
C ASN A 20 -3.72 -6.16 9.53
N LYS A 21 -4.69 -6.68 8.79
CA LYS A 21 -5.30 -7.99 9.05
C LYS A 21 -4.54 -9.14 8.40
N HIS A 22 -3.49 -8.88 7.69
CA HIS A 22 -2.79 -9.89 6.89
C HIS A 22 -3.73 -10.57 5.88
N ASP A 23 -4.69 -9.82 5.35
CA ASP A 23 -5.69 -10.33 4.42
C ASP A 23 -5.26 -10.03 2.99
N HIS A 24 -4.49 -10.94 2.40
CA HIS A 24 -3.93 -10.80 1.06
C HIS A 24 -5.03 -10.58 0.01
N SER A 25 -6.11 -11.34 0.09
CA SER A 25 -7.21 -11.25 -0.87
C SER A 25 -7.88 -9.86 -0.82
N MET A 26 -8.08 -9.34 0.38
CA MET A 26 -8.68 -8.02 0.58
C MET A 26 -7.80 -6.92 0.00
N VAL A 27 -6.48 -7.01 0.23
CA VAL A 27 -5.54 -6.05 -0.32
C VAL A 27 -5.55 -6.10 -1.85
N MET A 28 -5.43 -7.30 -2.42
CA MET A 28 -5.38 -7.47 -3.87
C MET A 28 -6.66 -7.01 -4.56
N SER A 29 -7.81 -7.12 -3.88
CA SER A 29 -9.08 -6.71 -4.48
C SER A 29 -9.18 -5.21 -4.74
N THR A 30 -8.30 -4.40 -4.17
CA THR A 30 -8.31 -2.95 -4.37
C THR A 30 -7.58 -2.51 -5.64
N MET A 31 -6.82 -3.41 -6.25
CA MET A 31 -5.92 -3.07 -7.36
C MET A 31 -6.39 -3.66 -8.68
N SER A 32 -6.20 -2.90 -9.76
CA SER A 32 -6.47 -3.41 -11.10
C SER A 32 -5.41 -4.44 -11.50
N ASP A 33 -5.73 -5.25 -12.53
CA ASP A 33 -4.82 -6.29 -13.00
C ASP A 33 -3.50 -5.74 -13.53
N ASP A 34 -3.48 -4.49 -13.97
CA ASP A 34 -2.30 -3.82 -14.49
C ASP A 34 -1.75 -2.75 -13.55
N CYS A 35 -2.10 -2.81 -12.28
CA CYS A 35 -1.65 -1.82 -11.29
C CYS A 35 -0.13 -1.75 -11.22
N LEU A 36 0.38 -0.52 -11.12
CA LEU A 36 1.80 -0.27 -10.93
C LEU A 36 2.02 0.27 -9.51
N MET A 37 2.85 -0.40 -8.74
CA MET A 37 3.28 0.07 -7.42
C MET A 37 4.74 0.46 -7.49
N ARG A 38 5.06 1.69 -7.05
CA ARG A 38 6.43 2.22 -7.13
C ARG A 38 6.90 2.68 -5.75
N PHE A 39 8.19 2.46 -5.51
CA PHE A 39 8.90 2.95 -4.34
C PHE A 39 10.05 3.83 -4.83
N PRO A 40 9.80 5.12 -5.17
CA PRO A 40 10.81 5.93 -5.85
C PRO A 40 12.11 6.11 -5.06
N ALA A 41 12.01 6.22 -3.72
CA ALA A 41 13.20 6.39 -2.89
C ALA A 41 14.13 5.18 -2.93
N ALA A 42 13.60 4.00 -3.18
CA ALA A 42 14.37 2.75 -3.21
C ALA A 42 14.59 2.25 -4.65
N SER A 43 14.05 2.94 -5.63
CA SER A 43 14.17 2.61 -7.06
C SER A 43 13.67 1.22 -7.42
N PHE A 44 12.59 0.74 -6.78
CA PHE A 44 11.95 -0.46 -7.28
C PHE A 44 10.47 -0.27 -7.51
N ARG A 45 9.93 -1.19 -8.31
CA ARG A 45 8.53 -1.17 -8.68
C ARG A 45 8.03 -2.58 -8.96
N TYR A 46 6.71 -2.72 -8.90
CA TYR A 46 6.02 -3.97 -9.19
C TYR A 46 4.89 -3.65 -10.17
N LEU A 47 4.87 -4.33 -11.31
CA LEU A 47 3.86 -4.09 -12.33
C LEU A 47 3.02 -5.34 -12.53
N GLY A 48 1.70 -5.18 -12.34
CA GLY A 48 0.72 -6.21 -12.64
C GLY A 48 0.36 -7.09 -11.46
N ALA A 49 -0.76 -7.78 -11.61
CA ALA A 49 -1.36 -8.56 -10.51
C ALA A 49 -0.44 -9.66 -9.98
N GLN A 50 0.27 -10.35 -10.87
CA GLN A 50 1.15 -11.44 -10.43
C GLN A 50 2.30 -10.91 -9.57
N ALA A 51 3.00 -9.87 -10.04
CA ALA A 51 4.11 -9.28 -9.29
C ALA A 51 3.63 -8.72 -7.95
N LEU A 52 2.47 -8.06 -7.95
CA LEU A 52 1.91 -7.50 -6.72
C LEU A 52 1.46 -8.57 -5.75
N SER A 53 0.88 -9.65 -6.26
CA SER A 53 0.49 -10.79 -5.41
C SER A 53 1.70 -11.38 -4.69
N ILE A 54 2.80 -11.55 -5.39
CA ILE A 54 4.05 -12.05 -4.80
C ILE A 54 4.58 -11.07 -3.76
N HIS A 55 4.61 -9.79 -4.11
CA HIS A 55 5.07 -8.74 -3.19
C HIS A 55 4.28 -8.74 -1.89
N PHE A 56 2.95 -8.78 -1.97
CA PHE A 56 2.12 -8.77 -0.76
C PHE A 56 2.17 -10.09 0.01
N THR A 57 2.35 -11.22 -0.67
CA THR A 57 2.60 -12.47 0.03
C THR A 57 3.84 -12.35 0.90
N ASP A 58 4.92 -11.80 0.34
CA ASP A 58 6.18 -11.61 1.08
C ASP A 58 6.03 -10.58 2.18
N PHE A 59 5.46 -9.43 1.89
CA PHE A 59 5.30 -8.36 2.86
C PHE A 59 4.46 -8.80 4.05
N LEU A 60 3.28 -9.36 3.78
CA LEU A 60 2.38 -9.79 4.85
C LEU A 60 2.96 -10.96 5.64
N GLY A 61 3.74 -11.82 4.97
CA GLY A 61 4.36 -12.98 5.62
C GLY A 61 5.59 -12.65 6.45
N ASN A 62 6.25 -11.54 6.18
CA ASN A 62 7.51 -11.19 6.84
C ASN A 62 7.34 -10.47 8.18
N PHE A 63 6.12 -10.03 8.50
CA PHE A 63 5.86 -9.32 9.75
C PHE A 63 4.77 -10.02 10.54
N SER A 64 5.02 -10.22 11.83
CA SER A 64 4.03 -10.78 12.74
C SER A 64 2.94 -9.78 13.06
N ASP A 65 3.27 -8.48 13.03
CA ASP A 65 2.31 -7.41 13.25
C ASP A 65 2.54 -6.29 12.26
N ILE A 66 1.46 -5.81 11.67
CA ILE A 66 1.44 -4.68 10.74
C ILE A 66 0.38 -3.72 11.25
N ASN A 67 0.79 -2.50 11.56
CA ASN A 67 -0.13 -1.49 12.08
C ASN A 67 0.07 -0.18 11.33
N PHE A 68 -0.74 0.02 10.30
CA PHE A 68 -0.90 1.31 9.63
C PHE A 68 -1.99 2.07 10.35
N HIS A 69 -1.71 3.28 10.81
CA HIS A 69 -2.67 4.04 11.59
C HIS A 69 -2.43 5.55 11.50
N ASP A 70 -3.35 6.32 12.07
CA ASP A 70 -3.29 7.79 12.08
C ASP A 70 -3.23 8.37 10.68
N PHE A 71 -4.23 8.02 9.87
CA PHE A 71 -4.29 8.44 8.47
C PHE A 71 -4.72 9.89 8.33
N VAL A 72 -4.03 10.63 7.45
CA VAL A 72 -4.50 11.93 6.96
C VAL A 72 -4.65 11.79 5.45
N ASN A 73 -5.85 12.03 4.95
CA ASN A 73 -6.18 11.82 3.55
C ASN A 73 -6.49 13.13 2.85
N ILE A 74 -5.88 13.33 1.70
CA ILE A 74 -6.13 14.46 0.81
C ILE A 74 -6.65 13.88 -0.49
N VAL A 75 -7.85 14.28 -0.88
CA VAL A 75 -8.57 13.62 -1.99
C VAL A 75 -8.87 14.62 -3.09
N ASP A 76 -8.62 14.20 -4.32
CA ASP A 76 -9.06 14.91 -5.51
C ASP A 76 -9.99 13.98 -6.29
N VAL A 77 -11.29 14.23 -6.17
CA VAL A 77 -12.31 13.40 -6.84
C VAL A 77 -12.21 13.52 -8.35
N GLU A 78 -11.90 14.70 -8.87
CA GLU A 78 -11.85 14.91 -10.31
C GLU A 78 -10.80 14.03 -10.97
N SER A 79 -9.62 13.92 -10.38
CA SER A 79 -8.56 13.06 -10.91
C SER A 79 -8.62 11.64 -10.38
N GLN A 80 -9.60 11.32 -9.52
CA GLN A 80 -9.74 10.01 -8.89
C GLN A 80 -8.46 9.58 -8.18
N SER A 81 -7.91 10.53 -7.40
CA SER A 81 -6.63 10.34 -6.72
C SER A 81 -6.74 10.74 -5.26
N LEU A 82 -5.90 10.13 -4.45
CA LEU A 82 -5.78 10.56 -3.07
C LEU A 82 -4.36 10.34 -2.58
N VAL A 83 -4.01 11.15 -1.58
CA VAL A 83 -2.75 11.03 -0.86
C VAL A 83 -3.10 10.69 0.58
N SER A 84 -2.47 9.67 1.10
CA SER A 84 -2.59 9.30 2.51
C SER A 84 -1.22 9.35 3.15
N TYR A 85 -1.06 10.13 4.23
CA TYR A 85 0.13 9.97 5.03
C TYR A 85 -0.26 9.46 6.41
N PHE A 86 0.60 8.63 6.99
CA PHE A 86 0.19 7.82 8.11
C PHE A 86 1.40 7.26 8.85
N LYS A 87 1.15 6.69 10.02
CA LYS A 87 2.18 6.04 10.83
C LYS A 87 2.20 4.55 10.53
N VAL A 88 3.39 3.98 10.57
CA VAL A 88 3.62 2.56 10.31
C VAL A 88 4.40 1.97 11.49
N PHE A 89 3.82 0.97 12.14
CA PHE A 89 4.51 0.18 13.16
C PHE A 89 4.52 -1.26 12.65
N LEU A 90 5.70 -1.82 12.48
CA LEU A 90 5.88 -3.20 12.03
C LEU A 90 6.66 -3.96 13.08
N THR A 91 6.31 -5.23 13.27
CA THR A 91 7.08 -6.13 14.13
C THR A 91 7.41 -7.38 13.31
N ASP A 92 8.68 -7.74 13.20
CA ASP A 92 9.04 -8.94 12.48
C ASP A 92 8.91 -10.18 13.37
N HIS A 93 9.18 -11.36 12.81
CA HIS A 93 9.03 -12.62 13.56
C HIS A 93 10.06 -12.82 14.66
N GLU A 94 11.09 -11.98 14.68
CA GLU A 94 12.10 -11.99 15.73
C GLU A 94 11.81 -10.98 16.83
N GLY A 95 10.69 -10.24 16.70
CA GLY A 95 10.30 -9.23 17.68
C GLY A 95 10.93 -7.86 17.46
N VAL A 96 11.63 -7.66 16.35
CA VAL A 96 12.22 -6.35 16.04
C VAL A 96 11.11 -5.41 15.56
N GLU A 97 11.06 -4.23 16.17
CA GLU A 97 10.07 -3.23 15.85
C GLU A 97 10.64 -2.18 14.91
N ILE A 98 9.85 -1.81 13.89
CA ILE A 98 10.21 -0.76 12.94
C ILE A 98 9.09 0.27 12.97
N LYS A 99 9.45 1.52 13.23
CA LYS A 99 8.49 2.63 13.27
C LYS A 99 8.90 3.66 12.23
N MET A 100 7.95 4.07 11.43
CA MET A 100 8.21 5.07 10.38
C MET A 100 6.92 5.78 10.02
N GLN A 101 7.02 6.73 9.10
CA GLN A 101 5.87 7.38 8.48
C GLN A 101 5.96 7.18 6.99
N ASN A 102 4.81 6.96 6.38
CA ASN A 102 4.71 6.78 4.94
C ASN A 102 3.78 7.82 4.35
N CYS A 103 4.00 8.09 3.07
CA CYS A 103 3.08 8.86 2.25
C CYS A 103 2.81 8.03 1.01
N ASN A 104 1.56 7.65 0.81
CA ASN A 104 1.13 6.90 -0.36
C ASN A 104 0.27 7.79 -1.24
N ILE A 105 0.52 7.73 -2.54
CA ILE A 105 -0.28 8.41 -3.54
C ILE A 105 -0.99 7.34 -4.35
N PHE A 106 -2.32 7.43 -4.43
CA PHE A 106 -3.14 6.44 -5.13
C PHE A 106 -3.87 7.09 -6.30
N HIS A 107 -3.88 6.40 -7.43
CA HIS A 107 -4.66 6.80 -8.60
C HIS A 107 -5.58 5.65 -8.98
N CYS A 108 -6.88 5.95 -9.14
CA CYS A 108 -7.87 4.96 -9.54
C CYS A 108 -8.12 4.97 -11.03
N ASN A 109 -8.51 3.82 -11.58
CA ASN A 109 -8.97 3.69 -12.95
C ASN A 109 -10.49 3.92 -13.03
N GLU A 110 -11.05 3.71 -14.23
CA GLU A 110 -12.47 3.90 -14.46
C GLU A 110 -13.36 2.90 -13.71
N ASP A 111 -12.80 1.75 -13.33
CA ASP A 111 -13.54 0.73 -12.62
C ASP A 111 -13.49 0.90 -11.10
N GLY A 112 -12.88 1.99 -10.62
CA GLY A 112 -12.80 2.25 -9.18
C GLY A 112 -11.77 1.40 -8.48
N LEU A 113 -10.72 0.98 -9.19
CA LEU A 113 -9.61 0.20 -8.62
C LEU A 113 -8.32 1.01 -8.75
N PHE A 114 -7.36 0.77 -7.87
CA PHE A 114 -6.07 1.43 -7.97
C PHE A 114 -5.33 0.96 -9.20
N LYS A 115 -4.95 1.91 -10.06
CA LYS A 115 -4.08 1.64 -11.22
C LYS A 115 -2.63 2.01 -10.95
N GLU A 116 -2.40 2.85 -9.95
CA GLU A 116 -1.03 3.21 -9.54
C GLU A 116 -1.01 3.54 -8.05
N ILE A 117 0.02 3.05 -7.37
CA ILE A 117 0.29 3.34 -5.96
C ILE A 117 1.75 3.74 -5.86
N ILE A 118 2.02 4.94 -5.35
CA ILE A 118 3.37 5.46 -5.18
C ILE A 118 3.62 5.59 -3.69
N ILE A 119 4.68 4.96 -3.20
CA ILE A 119 4.93 4.85 -1.76
C ILE A 119 6.25 5.52 -1.41
N TYR A 120 6.19 6.45 -0.46
CA TYR A 120 7.36 7.10 0.13
C TYR A 120 7.44 6.75 1.61
N ASN A 121 8.61 6.32 2.04
CA ASN A 121 8.89 5.89 3.42
C ASN A 121 9.90 6.83 4.03
N THR A 122 9.82 7.05 5.36
CA THR A 122 10.83 7.84 6.07
C THR A 122 12.03 7.01 6.49
N LYS A 123 11.95 5.67 6.36
CA LYS A 123 13.06 4.77 6.62
C LYS A 123 13.16 3.75 5.51
N ALA A 124 14.38 3.37 5.17
CA ALA A 124 14.59 2.24 4.27
C ALA A 124 14.23 0.95 4.98
N LEU A 125 13.61 0.01 4.28
CA LEU A 125 13.32 -1.31 4.79
C LEU A 125 14.18 -2.32 4.07
N ASP A 126 15.00 -3.04 4.83
CA ASP A 126 15.87 -4.06 4.28
C ASP A 126 15.21 -5.42 4.26
N LYS A 127 14.13 -5.61 5.03
CA LYS A 127 13.41 -6.87 5.00
C LYS A 127 11.93 -6.61 4.89
N GLY A 128 11.26 -7.54 4.30
CA GLY A 128 9.84 -7.47 4.07
C GLY A 128 9.45 -6.86 2.74
N PHE A 129 10.42 -6.32 2.07
CA PHE A 129 10.21 -5.74 0.81
C PHE A 129 11.13 -6.18 -0.18
N HIS A 130 11.65 -6.15 -0.77
CA HIS A 130 12.17 -6.16 -1.60
C HIS A 130 12.82 -6.67 -2.18
N GLU A 131 12.82 -7.14 -2.67
CA GLU A 131 13.46 -7.65 -3.62
C GLU A 131 12.89 -7.50 -4.93
N GLY A 132 11.86 -6.79 -5.15
CA GLY A 132 11.37 -6.35 -6.45
C GLY A 132 12.42 -5.42 -7.03
N SER A 133 12.58 -5.38 -8.31
CA SER A 133 13.55 -4.50 -8.92
C SER A 133 12.92 -3.70 -10.02
N ASP A 134 13.51 -2.61 -10.34
CA ASP A 134 13.03 -1.78 -11.42
C ASP A 134 13.20 -2.41 -12.77
#